data_b814bf5dec90447b8bd8ccffe7495274
#
_entry.id   b814bf5dec90447b8bd8ccffe7495274
#
_cell.length_a   1.000
_cell.length_b   1.000
_cell.length_c   1.000
_cell.angle_alpha   90.00
_cell.angle_beta   90.00
_cell.angle_gamma   90.00
#
_symmetry.space_group_name_H-M   'P 1'
#
loop_
_entity.id
_entity.type
_entity.pdbx_description
1 polymer ?
#
loop_
_entity_poly.entity_id
_entity_poly.type
_entity_poly.pdbx_seq_one_letter_code
_entity_poly.pdbx_strand_id
1 'polypeptide(L)'
;NMARFILIDNIENLNKNSVNALLKIVEEPNENIFFILINNNEKYVLPTLKSRCLTFNINFTFNQSMYVSNQILNESVFDLVNHDLFSYYNSPGEIINLINFSKDKKIDLTDYTLIDFLNFLINNQYYKKNKLVKNLLVSLIELFLLKEYKISNTKKSILNFYHNFIVKIHNTEKFNLDEESLFLEFKSKLL
;
A
#
# COMPACT_ATOMS: atom_id res chain seq x y z
N ASN A 1 18.53 36.12 -6.87
CA ASN A 1 17.25 35.43 -7.07
C ASN A 1 17.20 34.15 -6.20
N MET A 2 16.17 34.08 -5.37
CA MET A 2 15.98 32.91 -4.44
C MET A 2 15.40 31.75 -5.24
N ALA A 3 15.93 30.54 -5.06
CA ALA A 3 15.35 29.31 -5.63
C ALA A 3 13.96 29.06 -5.03
N ARG A 4 12.99 28.67 -5.86
CA ARG A 4 11.63 28.31 -5.46
C ARG A 4 11.39 26.84 -5.75
N PHE A 5 10.90 26.11 -4.75
CA PHE A 5 10.54 24.71 -4.88
C PHE A 5 9.02 24.57 -4.84
N ILE A 6 8.48 23.86 -5.83
CA ILE A 6 7.06 23.52 -5.94
C ILE A 6 6.93 22.02 -5.76
N LEU A 7 6.30 21.60 -4.66
CA LEU A 7 6.03 20.19 -4.36
C LEU A 7 4.60 19.85 -4.81
N ILE A 8 4.47 18.80 -5.61
CA ILE A 8 3.18 18.23 -6.00
C ILE A 8 3.17 16.76 -5.57
N ASP A 9 2.31 16.46 -4.60
CA ASP A 9 2.13 15.10 -4.09
C ASP A 9 1.04 14.35 -4.87
N ASN A 10 1.15 13.02 -4.95
CA ASN A 10 0.20 12.13 -5.62
C ASN A 10 -0.07 12.52 -7.08
N ILE A 11 0.99 12.71 -7.87
CA ILE A 11 0.87 13.15 -9.27
C ILE A 11 0.04 12.20 -10.13
N GLU A 12 -0.05 10.93 -9.77
CA GLU A 12 -0.87 9.91 -10.41
C GLU A 12 -2.38 10.18 -10.29
N ASN A 13 -2.80 11.09 -9.41
CA ASN A 13 -4.19 11.52 -9.25
C ASN A 13 -4.57 12.74 -10.11
N LEU A 14 -3.60 13.36 -10.79
CA LEU A 14 -3.87 14.45 -11.70
C LEU A 14 -4.70 13.96 -12.90
N ASN A 15 -5.74 14.71 -13.24
CA ASN A 15 -6.48 14.44 -14.46
C ASN A 15 -5.66 14.86 -15.71
N LYS A 16 -6.08 14.39 -16.89
CA LYS A 16 -5.37 14.63 -18.15
C LYS A 16 -5.16 16.12 -18.45
N ASN A 17 -6.12 16.97 -18.11
CA ASN A 17 -6.01 18.42 -18.36
C ASN A 17 -4.98 19.06 -17.42
N SER A 18 -4.96 18.68 -16.15
CA SER A 18 -3.98 19.15 -15.17
C SER A 18 -2.56 18.71 -15.54
N VAL A 19 -2.40 17.45 -16.01
CA VAL A 19 -1.10 16.98 -16.51
C VAL A 19 -0.65 17.78 -17.71
N ASN A 20 -1.54 18.05 -18.69
CA ASN A 20 -1.20 18.85 -19.88
C ASN A 20 -0.81 20.29 -19.52
N ALA A 21 -1.46 20.90 -18.52
CA ALA A 21 -1.07 22.22 -18.02
C ALA A 21 0.31 22.16 -17.33
N LEU A 22 0.56 21.13 -16.53
CA LEU A 22 1.85 20.94 -15.86
C LEU A 22 2.99 20.71 -16.86
N LEU A 23 2.75 19.94 -17.93
CA LEU A 23 3.76 19.68 -18.97
C LEU A 23 4.33 20.99 -19.55
N LYS A 24 3.48 21.97 -19.84
CA LYS A 24 3.92 23.26 -20.40
C LYS A 24 4.88 23.99 -19.46
N ILE A 25 4.65 23.91 -18.16
CA ILE A 25 5.46 24.60 -17.15
C ILE A 25 6.76 23.83 -16.86
N VAL A 26 6.71 22.48 -16.94
CA VAL A 26 7.89 21.63 -16.73
C VAL A 26 8.84 21.65 -17.94
N GLU A 27 8.31 21.82 -19.16
CA GLU A 27 9.11 21.97 -20.39
C GLU A 27 9.93 23.25 -20.41
N GLU A 28 9.33 24.36 -19.99
CA GLU A 28 9.96 25.67 -19.99
C GLU A 28 9.83 26.32 -18.59
N PRO A 29 10.55 25.80 -17.59
CA PRO A 29 10.47 26.35 -16.25
C PRO A 29 11.11 27.75 -16.21
N ASN A 30 10.50 28.68 -15.47
CA ASN A 30 11.13 29.93 -15.15
C ASN A 30 12.43 29.70 -14.38
N GLU A 31 13.39 30.62 -14.55
CA GLU A 31 14.66 30.58 -13.84
C GLU A 31 14.44 30.42 -12.32
N ASN A 32 15.23 29.53 -11.71
CA ASN A 32 15.20 29.23 -10.27
C ASN A 32 13.89 28.60 -9.74
N ILE A 33 13.04 28.01 -10.60
CA ILE A 33 11.89 27.21 -10.18
C ILE A 33 12.20 25.72 -10.36
N PHE A 34 12.04 24.95 -9.28
CA PHE A 34 12.23 23.51 -9.25
C PHE A 34 10.93 22.81 -8.87
N PHE A 35 10.55 21.80 -9.65
CA PHE A 35 9.38 20.97 -9.36
C PHE A 35 9.82 19.66 -8.73
N ILE A 36 9.21 19.31 -7.61
CA ILE A 36 9.36 18.01 -6.95
C ILE A 36 8.00 17.30 -7.07
N LEU A 37 7.97 16.22 -7.85
CA LEU A 37 6.77 15.45 -8.11
C LEU A 37 6.85 14.13 -7.37
N ILE A 38 5.91 13.87 -6.47
CA ILE A 38 5.84 12.62 -5.70
C ILE A 38 4.81 11.71 -6.35
N ASN A 39 5.25 10.47 -6.64
CA ASN A 39 4.42 9.40 -7.18
C ASN A 39 4.44 8.21 -6.22
N ASN A 40 3.27 7.81 -5.71
CA ASN A 40 3.12 6.68 -4.80
C ASN A 40 2.88 5.34 -5.53
N ASN A 41 2.98 5.33 -6.87
CA ASN A 41 2.77 4.18 -7.74
C ASN A 41 1.38 3.50 -7.62
N GLU A 42 0.39 4.19 -7.08
CA GLU A 42 -0.99 3.68 -7.02
C GLU A 42 -1.65 3.62 -8.39
N LYS A 43 -1.27 4.53 -9.29
CA LYS A 43 -1.78 4.61 -10.66
C LYS A 43 -0.65 4.92 -11.64
N TYR A 44 -0.96 4.72 -12.90
CA TYR A 44 -0.03 4.99 -13.97
C TYR A 44 0.17 6.50 -14.20
N VAL A 45 1.43 6.94 -14.18
CA VAL A 45 1.81 8.31 -14.56
C VAL A 45 2.08 8.36 -16.06
N LEU A 46 1.56 9.38 -16.74
CA LEU A 46 1.72 9.55 -18.17
C LEU A 46 3.21 9.57 -18.57
N PRO A 47 3.63 8.82 -19.61
CA PRO A 47 5.01 8.75 -20.06
C PRO A 47 5.56 10.12 -20.45
N THR A 48 4.69 10.99 -20.99
CA THR A 48 5.03 12.36 -21.37
C THR A 48 5.52 13.21 -20.21
N LEU A 49 4.95 13.03 -19.01
CA LEU A 49 5.41 13.69 -17.81
C LEU A 49 6.70 13.04 -17.29
N LYS A 50 6.72 11.71 -17.26
CA LYS A 50 7.87 10.94 -16.76
C LYS A 50 9.14 11.20 -17.58
N SER A 51 9.03 11.38 -18.90
CA SER A 51 10.19 11.65 -19.78
C SER A 51 10.83 13.02 -19.60
N ARG A 52 10.14 13.94 -18.90
CA ARG A 52 10.61 15.31 -18.63
C ARG A 52 11.11 15.51 -17.21
N CYS A 53 11.13 14.45 -16.43
CA CYS A 53 11.56 14.47 -15.04
C CYS A 53 12.75 13.55 -14.81
N LEU A 54 13.65 13.94 -13.94
CA LEU A 54 14.62 13.02 -13.36
C LEU A 54 13.88 12.14 -12.34
N THR A 55 13.91 10.82 -12.55
CA THR A 55 13.20 9.86 -11.68
C THR A 55 14.15 9.26 -10.67
N PHE A 56 13.80 9.37 -9.39
CA PHE A 56 14.48 8.72 -8.28
C PHE A 56 13.53 7.73 -7.64
N ASN A 57 13.93 6.46 -7.56
CA ASN A 57 13.18 5.46 -6.83
C ASN A 57 13.66 5.43 -5.38
N ILE A 58 12.74 5.67 -4.45
CA ILE A 58 13.02 5.63 -3.01
C ILE A 58 12.41 4.34 -2.47
N ASN A 59 13.27 3.34 -2.27
CA ASN A 59 12.87 2.06 -1.70
C ASN A 59 13.44 1.95 -0.28
N PHE A 60 12.58 1.59 0.66
CA PHE A 60 13.00 1.29 2.03
C PHE A 60 13.33 -0.20 2.15
N THR A 61 14.46 -0.52 2.76
CA THR A 61 14.68 -1.85 3.31
C THR A 61 13.83 -2.05 4.56
N PHE A 62 13.59 -3.30 4.95
CA PHE A 62 12.83 -3.59 6.17
C PHE A 62 13.37 -2.84 7.40
N ASN A 63 14.69 -2.86 7.60
CA ASN A 63 15.33 -2.16 8.71
C ASN A 63 15.13 -0.64 8.66
N GLN A 64 15.17 -0.04 7.47
CA GLN A 64 14.90 1.39 7.31
C GLN A 64 13.42 1.71 7.58
N SER A 65 12.49 0.87 7.11
CA SER A 65 11.06 1.03 7.40
C SER A 65 10.80 0.96 8.91
N MET A 66 11.39 -0.01 9.61
CA MET A 66 11.27 -0.13 11.06
C MET A 66 11.89 1.06 11.78
N TYR A 67 13.09 1.48 11.38
CA TYR A 67 13.75 2.64 11.98
C TYR A 67 12.89 3.91 11.87
N VAL A 68 12.41 4.22 10.65
CA VAL A 68 11.55 5.39 10.42
C VAL A 68 10.24 5.30 11.21
N SER A 69 9.61 4.13 11.24
CA SER A 69 8.37 3.91 12.00
C SER A 69 8.59 4.11 13.50
N ASN A 70 9.67 3.57 14.06
CA ASN A 70 10.02 3.75 15.47
C ASN A 70 10.26 5.23 15.81
N GLN A 71 10.91 5.99 14.92
CA GLN A 71 11.13 7.43 15.12
C GLN A 71 9.83 8.22 15.12
N ILE A 72 8.88 7.89 14.23
CA ILE A 72 7.58 8.58 14.14
C ILE A 72 6.70 8.25 15.34
N LEU A 73 6.71 6.99 15.80
CA LEU A 73 5.88 6.52 16.90
C LEU A 73 6.46 6.86 18.27
N ASN A 74 7.77 7.15 18.35
CA ASN A 74 8.56 7.25 19.58
C ASN A 74 8.50 5.97 20.46
N GLU A 75 8.21 4.84 19.85
CA GLU A 75 8.07 3.53 20.47
C GLU A 75 8.62 2.44 19.53
N SER A 76 8.98 1.27 20.07
CA SER A 76 9.37 0.13 19.27
C SER A 76 8.14 -0.50 18.61
N VAL A 77 8.15 -0.62 17.28
CA VAL A 77 7.08 -1.29 16.53
C VAL A 77 6.91 -2.74 16.98
N PHE A 78 8.02 -3.43 17.35
CA PHE A 78 7.96 -4.83 17.80
C PHE A 78 7.29 -5.02 19.17
N ASP A 79 7.19 -3.95 19.97
CA ASP A 79 6.48 -4.00 21.24
C ASP A 79 4.95 -3.76 21.04
N LEU A 80 4.56 -3.27 19.87
CA LEU A 80 3.17 -2.91 19.53
C LEU A 80 2.48 -3.93 18.61
N VAL A 81 3.26 -4.72 17.86
CA VAL A 81 2.72 -5.58 16.80
C VAL A 81 3.45 -6.91 16.74
N ASN A 82 2.70 -8.00 16.65
CA ASN A 82 3.25 -9.33 16.47
C ASN A 82 4.08 -9.41 15.17
N HIS A 83 5.25 -10.02 15.25
CA HIS A 83 6.14 -10.25 14.10
C HIS A 83 5.46 -10.96 12.92
N ASP A 84 4.43 -11.76 13.20
CA ASP A 84 3.68 -12.50 12.19
C ASP A 84 2.95 -11.59 11.20
N LEU A 85 2.65 -10.36 11.59
CA LEU A 85 1.93 -9.36 10.79
C LEU A 85 2.83 -8.54 9.85
N PHE A 86 4.15 -8.75 9.87
CA PHE A 86 5.08 -7.98 9.04
C PHE A 86 5.52 -8.73 7.79
N SER A 87 5.61 -7.98 6.69
CA SER A 87 6.31 -8.35 5.47
C SER A 87 7.66 -7.62 5.39
N TYR A 88 8.65 -8.23 4.75
CA TYR A 88 9.91 -7.55 4.43
C TYR A 88 9.76 -6.35 3.50
N TYR A 89 8.57 -6.17 2.91
CA TYR A 89 8.25 -5.10 1.96
C TYR A 89 7.36 -4.00 2.55
N ASN A 90 7.00 -4.07 3.84
CA ASN A 90 6.18 -3.03 4.43
C ASN A 90 6.89 -1.67 4.42
N SER A 91 6.21 -0.67 3.89
CA SER A 91 6.61 0.73 4.00
C SER A 91 6.36 1.26 5.41
N PRO A 92 7.06 2.33 5.84
CA PRO A 92 6.76 2.99 7.13
C PRO A 92 5.30 3.41 7.26
N GLY A 93 4.70 3.89 6.16
CA GLY A 93 3.28 4.29 6.14
C GLY A 93 2.32 3.14 6.41
N GLU A 94 2.57 1.95 5.84
CA GLU A 94 1.75 0.75 6.11
C GLU A 94 1.85 0.30 7.56
N ILE A 95 3.05 0.31 8.14
CA ILE A 95 3.28 -0.03 9.56
C ILE A 95 2.53 0.94 10.47
N ILE A 96 2.63 2.24 10.20
CA ILE A 96 1.93 3.28 10.98
C ILE A 96 0.42 3.14 10.83
N ASN A 97 -0.09 2.87 9.64
CA ASN A 97 -1.51 2.66 9.40
C ASN A 97 -2.05 1.45 10.17
N LEU A 98 -1.29 0.36 10.22
CA LEU A 98 -1.63 -0.82 11.01
C LEU A 98 -1.75 -0.48 12.51
N ILE A 99 -0.78 0.24 13.05
CA ILE A 99 -0.75 0.64 14.47
C ILE A 99 -1.86 1.65 14.78
N ASN A 100 -2.09 2.64 13.91
CA ASN A 100 -3.18 3.59 14.10
C ASN A 100 -4.55 2.88 14.07
N PHE A 101 -4.74 1.91 13.17
CA PHE A 101 -5.94 1.09 13.16
C PHE A 101 -6.13 0.33 14.48
N SER A 102 -5.07 -0.25 15.05
CA SER A 102 -5.16 -0.95 16.34
C SER A 102 -5.56 -0.02 17.47
N LYS A 103 -4.97 1.16 17.53
CA LYS A 103 -5.29 2.20 18.52
C LYS A 103 -6.75 2.66 18.39
N ASP A 104 -7.22 2.91 17.17
CA ASP A 104 -8.61 3.30 16.89
C ASP A 104 -9.63 2.23 17.29
N LYS A 105 -9.30 0.97 17.13
CA LYS A 105 -10.16 -0.17 17.47
C LYS A 105 -9.94 -0.70 18.89
N LYS A 106 -8.95 -0.17 19.60
CA LYS A 106 -8.57 -0.59 20.96
C LYS A 106 -8.26 -2.10 21.01
N ILE A 107 -7.51 -2.59 20.05
CA ILE A 107 -7.05 -3.97 19.96
C ILE A 107 -5.54 -4.05 20.18
N ASP A 108 -5.09 -5.12 20.82
CA ASP A 108 -3.68 -5.40 21.01
C ASP A 108 -3.19 -6.31 19.88
N LEU A 109 -2.32 -5.79 19.00
CA LEU A 109 -1.81 -6.57 17.87
C LEU A 109 -0.68 -7.54 18.26
N THR A 110 -0.19 -7.49 19.48
CA THR A 110 0.81 -8.46 19.97
C THR A 110 0.21 -9.85 20.11
N ASP A 111 -1.10 -9.93 20.40
CA ASP A 111 -1.83 -11.18 20.60
C ASP A 111 -2.33 -11.82 19.30
N TYR A 112 -2.31 -11.08 18.18
CA TYR A 112 -2.87 -11.56 16.92
C TYR A 112 -1.82 -12.28 16.07
N THR A 113 -2.13 -13.50 15.65
CA THR A 113 -1.46 -14.11 14.49
C THR A 113 -1.98 -13.50 13.19
N LEU A 114 -1.28 -13.73 12.07
CA LEU A 114 -1.73 -13.25 10.75
C LEU A 114 -3.13 -13.78 10.40
N ILE A 115 -3.39 -15.05 10.70
CA ILE A 115 -4.68 -15.70 10.41
C ILE A 115 -5.79 -15.09 11.28
N ASP A 116 -5.55 -14.90 12.58
CA ASP A 116 -6.53 -14.33 13.49
C ASP A 116 -6.88 -12.90 13.09
N PHE A 117 -5.88 -12.11 12.70
CA PHE A 117 -6.09 -10.73 12.30
C PHE A 117 -6.81 -10.61 10.95
N LEU A 118 -6.49 -11.46 9.97
CA LEU A 118 -7.24 -11.56 8.72
C LEU A 118 -8.72 -11.90 8.98
N ASN A 119 -8.98 -12.91 9.81
CA ASN A 119 -10.34 -13.27 10.21
C ASN A 119 -11.07 -12.12 10.91
N PHE A 120 -10.39 -11.40 11.80
CA PHE A 120 -10.94 -10.25 12.50
C PHE A 120 -11.34 -9.14 11.53
N LEU A 121 -10.49 -8.78 10.56
CA LEU A 121 -10.77 -7.74 9.57
C LEU A 121 -11.93 -8.13 8.65
N ILE A 122 -11.98 -9.39 8.19
CA ILE A 122 -13.02 -9.87 7.27
C ILE A 122 -14.37 -9.96 7.98
N ASN A 123 -14.42 -10.56 9.19
CA ASN A 123 -15.67 -10.77 9.93
C ASN A 123 -16.34 -9.43 10.31
N ASN A 124 -15.55 -8.44 10.69
CA ASN A 124 -16.08 -7.12 11.05
C ASN A 124 -16.27 -6.19 9.85
N GLN A 125 -15.93 -6.62 8.64
CA GLN A 125 -16.09 -5.88 7.37
C GLN A 125 -15.49 -4.46 7.40
N TYR A 126 -14.38 -4.26 8.13
CA TYR A 126 -13.75 -2.94 8.27
C TYR A 126 -13.26 -2.35 6.94
N TYR A 127 -12.95 -3.22 5.97
CA TYR A 127 -12.55 -2.83 4.61
C TYR A 127 -13.62 -2.06 3.84
N LYS A 128 -14.92 -2.25 4.15
CA LYS A 128 -16.02 -1.55 3.46
C LYS A 128 -16.07 -0.05 3.75
N LYS A 129 -15.60 0.37 4.92
CA LYS A 129 -15.73 1.74 5.41
C LYS A 129 -14.48 2.58 5.24
N ASN A 130 -13.33 1.96 5.02
CA ASN A 130 -12.04 2.65 5.01
C ASN A 130 -11.10 2.03 3.98
N LYS A 131 -10.74 2.83 2.95
CA LYS A 131 -9.81 2.40 1.89
C LYS A 131 -8.44 2.00 2.44
N LEU A 132 -7.93 2.65 3.50
CA LEU A 132 -6.64 2.29 4.11
C LEU A 132 -6.71 0.89 4.73
N VAL A 133 -7.82 0.55 5.39
CA VAL A 133 -8.03 -0.80 5.96
C VAL A 133 -8.20 -1.84 4.86
N LYS A 134 -8.83 -1.50 3.74
CA LYS A 134 -8.91 -2.37 2.57
C LYS A 134 -7.51 -2.67 2.02
N ASN A 135 -6.70 -1.65 1.79
CA ASN A 135 -5.33 -1.81 1.31
C ASN A 135 -4.50 -2.66 2.29
N LEU A 136 -4.64 -2.40 3.60
CA LEU A 136 -4.01 -3.21 4.64
C LEU A 136 -4.45 -4.68 4.56
N LEU A 137 -5.74 -4.97 4.42
CA LEU A 137 -6.26 -6.33 4.28
C LEU A 137 -5.66 -7.03 3.05
N VAL A 138 -5.55 -6.35 1.91
CA VAL A 138 -4.94 -6.90 0.70
C VAL A 138 -3.47 -7.23 0.94
N SER A 139 -2.69 -6.32 1.53
CA SER A 139 -1.27 -6.55 1.85
C SER A 139 -1.08 -7.73 2.82
N LEU A 140 -1.97 -7.90 3.81
CA LEU A 140 -1.93 -9.04 4.73
C LEU A 140 -2.30 -10.36 4.04
N ILE A 141 -3.24 -10.35 3.09
CA ILE A 141 -3.57 -11.53 2.25
C ILE A 141 -2.36 -11.90 1.39
N GLU A 142 -1.67 -10.94 0.79
CA GLU A 142 -0.45 -11.19 0.04
C GLU A 142 0.65 -11.79 0.92
N LEU A 143 0.82 -11.28 2.13
CA LEU A 143 1.76 -11.83 3.11
C LEU A 143 1.40 -13.29 3.47
N PHE A 144 0.12 -13.58 3.70
CA PHE A 144 -0.35 -14.93 3.98
C PHE A 144 -0.04 -15.88 2.82
N LEU A 145 -0.40 -15.50 1.59
CA LEU A 145 -0.14 -16.30 0.39
C LEU A 145 1.36 -16.52 0.14
N LEU A 146 2.20 -15.52 0.46
CA LEU A 146 3.65 -15.65 0.38
C LEU A 146 4.19 -16.67 1.40
N LYS A 147 3.67 -16.67 2.63
CA LYS A 147 4.03 -17.65 3.66
C LYS A 147 3.63 -19.05 3.25
N GLU A 148 2.38 -19.22 2.79
CA GLU A 148 1.87 -20.50 2.27
C GLU A 148 2.70 -21.00 1.08
N TYR A 149 3.06 -20.12 0.15
CA TYR A 149 3.91 -20.47 -0.99
C TYR A 149 5.29 -21.02 -0.59
N LYS A 150 5.88 -20.50 0.49
CA LYS A 150 7.18 -20.95 0.99
C LYS A 150 7.12 -22.36 1.60
N ILE A 151 6.00 -22.71 2.22
CA ILE A 151 5.82 -23.95 2.98
C ILE A 151 5.20 -25.06 2.11
N SER A 152 4.30 -24.68 1.19
CA SER A 152 3.49 -25.64 0.44
C SER A 152 4.26 -26.37 -0.66
N ASN A 153 3.90 -27.64 -0.86
CA ASN A 153 4.31 -28.42 -2.02
C ASN A 153 3.51 -28.09 -3.30
N THR A 154 2.35 -27.42 -3.18
CA THR A 154 1.44 -27.05 -4.28
C THR A 154 1.61 -25.61 -4.74
N LYS A 155 2.85 -25.17 -4.94
CA LYS A 155 3.22 -23.78 -5.29
C LYS A 155 2.43 -23.21 -6.46
N LYS A 156 2.18 -24.04 -7.51
CA LYS A 156 1.43 -23.61 -8.70
C LYS A 156 -0.02 -23.26 -8.37
N SER A 157 -0.66 -23.99 -7.47
CA SER A 157 -2.04 -23.73 -7.04
C SER A 157 -2.13 -22.38 -6.31
N ILE A 158 -1.19 -22.09 -5.42
CA ILE A 158 -1.14 -20.82 -4.68
C ILE A 158 -0.90 -19.64 -5.62
N LEU A 159 0.01 -19.78 -6.58
CA LEU A 159 0.25 -18.73 -7.58
C LEU A 159 -0.98 -18.48 -8.47
N ASN A 160 -1.68 -19.52 -8.90
CA ASN A 160 -2.91 -19.37 -9.67
C ASN A 160 -4.00 -18.70 -8.83
N PHE A 161 -4.12 -19.05 -7.55
CA PHE A 161 -5.06 -18.41 -6.64
C PHE A 161 -4.72 -16.93 -6.46
N TYR A 162 -3.46 -16.60 -6.19
CA TYR A 162 -2.97 -15.22 -6.06
C TYR A 162 -3.27 -14.40 -7.32
N HIS A 163 -2.92 -14.91 -8.50
CA HIS A 163 -3.20 -14.23 -9.76
C HIS A 163 -4.69 -13.93 -9.93
N ASN A 164 -5.56 -14.93 -9.71
CA ASN A 164 -7.00 -14.75 -9.79
C ASN A 164 -7.54 -13.75 -8.76
N PHE A 165 -6.98 -13.76 -7.56
CA PHE A 165 -7.35 -12.83 -6.50
C PHE A 165 -7.03 -11.38 -6.88
N ILE A 166 -5.82 -11.11 -7.37
CA ILE A 166 -5.41 -9.76 -7.82
C ILE A 166 -6.26 -9.27 -8.99
N VAL A 167 -6.55 -10.13 -9.98
CA VAL A 167 -7.42 -9.80 -11.11
C VAL A 167 -8.83 -9.45 -10.61
N LYS A 168 -9.37 -10.21 -9.66
CA LYS A 168 -10.68 -9.93 -9.07
C LYS A 168 -10.70 -8.61 -8.31
N ILE A 169 -9.68 -8.32 -7.48
CA ILE A 169 -9.55 -7.01 -6.79
C ILE A 169 -9.54 -5.86 -7.79
N HIS A 170 -8.71 -5.95 -8.83
CA HIS A 170 -8.65 -4.92 -9.86
C HIS A 170 -10.01 -4.71 -10.55
N ASN A 171 -10.73 -5.79 -10.84
CA ASN A 171 -12.06 -5.72 -11.45
C ASN A 171 -13.10 -5.13 -10.50
N THR A 172 -13.06 -5.46 -9.20
CA THR A 172 -13.98 -4.85 -8.22
C THR A 172 -13.78 -3.34 -8.14
N GLU A 173 -12.56 -2.86 -8.17
CA GLU A 173 -12.26 -1.42 -8.19
C GLU A 173 -12.68 -0.75 -9.49
N LYS A 174 -12.35 -1.37 -10.63
CA LYS A 174 -12.64 -0.83 -11.95
C LYS A 174 -14.14 -0.74 -12.26
N PHE A 175 -14.91 -1.73 -11.83
CA PHE A 175 -16.34 -1.87 -12.14
C PHE A 175 -17.24 -1.60 -10.93
N ASN A 176 -16.67 -1.16 -9.81
CA ASN A 176 -17.38 -0.89 -8.55
C ASN A 176 -18.24 -2.08 -8.10
N LEU A 177 -17.67 -3.29 -8.17
CA LEU A 177 -18.34 -4.53 -7.77
C LEU A 177 -18.26 -4.74 -6.25
N ASP A 178 -19.10 -5.66 -5.72
CA ASP A 178 -19.05 -6.03 -4.31
C ASP A 178 -17.80 -6.84 -3.98
N GLU A 179 -17.05 -6.36 -3.01
CA GLU A 179 -15.78 -6.96 -2.53
C GLU A 179 -16.01 -8.05 -1.47
N GLU A 180 -17.19 -8.09 -0.87
CA GLU A 180 -17.49 -9.03 0.22
C GLU A 180 -17.33 -10.47 -0.23
N SER A 181 -17.90 -10.81 -1.39
CA SER A 181 -17.83 -12.15 -1.96
C SER A 181 -16.38 -12.60 -2.17
N LEU A 182 -15.49 -11.68 -2.56
CA LEU A 182 -14.07 -11.95 -2.77
C LEU A 182 -13.34 -12.31 -1.47
N PHE A 183 -13.55 -11.53 -0.41
CA PHE A 183 -12.91 -11.79 0.87
C PHE A 183 -13.49 -13.01 1.60
N LEU A 184 -14.79 -13.27 1.43
CA LEU A 184 -15.40 -14.50 1.93
C LEU A 184 -14.90 -15.75 1.18
N GLU A 185 -14.73 -15.66 -0.14
CA GLU A 185 -14.11 -16.74 -0.94
C GLU A 185 -12.68 -17.03 -0.47
N PHE A 186 -11.88 -15.97 -0.24
CA PHE A 186 -10.55 -16.12 0.31
C PHE A 186 -10.58 -16.85 1.66
N LYS A 187 -11.42 -16.38 2.58
CA LYS A 187 -11.57 -16.97 3.90
C LYS A 187 -11.97 -18.46 3.83
N SER A 188 -12.94 -18.79 3.00
CA SER A 188 -13.46 -20.18 2.92
C SER A 188 -12.48 -21.18 2.30
N LYS A 189 -11.51 -20.71 1.51
CA LYS A 189 -10.58 -21.57 0.79
C LYS A 189 -9.22 -21.74 1.46
N LEU A 190 -8.80 -20.77 2.26
CA LEU A 190 -7.43 -20.68 2.74
C LEU A 190 -7.29 -20.45 4.24
N LEU A 191 -8.31 -19.92 4.92
CA LEU A 191 -8.35 -19.77 6.37
C LEU A 191 -9.27 -20.79 7.02
#